data_4d09c4a71bf9e488859105b9ef0fc49a
#
_entry.id   4d09c4a71bf9e488859105b9ef0fc49a
#
_cell.length_a   1.000
_cell.length_b   1.000
_cell.length_c   1.000
_cell.angle_alpha   90.00
_cell.angle_beta   90.00
_cell.angle_gamma   90.00
#
_symmetry.space_group_name_H-M   'P 1'
#
loop_
_entity.id
_entity.type
_entity.pdbx_description
1 polymer ?
#
loop_
_entity_poly.entity_id
_entity_poly.type
_entity_poly.pdbx_seq_one_letter_code
_entity_poly.pdbx_strand_id
1 'polypeptide(L)'
;NAALTDLARDTIAAFEQAIRESGIAAPRFITQNDGTVAEAHLAMKLPVYSFASGATNSMRGAAYLSGIDDAMVADVGGTTTDIGQLRAGFPREANSVVEVGGVRTLFRMPDLFSFGLGGGSHVRLDPLGIGPVSVGYRLPQDAIAFGGAQLTTSDIAIAAGILPIGDRARVAHLDSNTCARVFAEAARMVAESVDRMKTEAGDVPLIAVGGGAFLIPDQIEGVSQVIRVKHGDCANAVGAAIAQVS
;
A
#
# COMPACT_ATOMS: atom_id res chain seq x y z
N ASN A 1 14.25 12.89 13.51
CA ASN A 1 14.58 13.91 12.49
C ASN A 1 16.04 13.81 12.03
N ALA A 2 17.05 13.91 12.94
CA ALA A 2 18.44 13.96 12.56
C ALA A 2 18.87 12.83 11.60
N ALA A 3 18.47 11.59 11.87
CA ALA A 3 18.80 10.44 11.02
C ALA A 3 18.12 10.48 9.62
N LEU A 4 17.04 11.23 9.47
CA LEU A 4 16.30 11.33 8.21
C LEU A 4 16.68 12.56 7.38
N THR A 5 17.36 13.55 7.98
CA THR A 5 17.56 14.87 7.36
C THR A 5 18.40 14.80 6.09
N ASP A 6 19.50 14.06 6.10
CA ASP A 6 20.38 13.97 4.92
C ASP A 6 19.70 13.19 3.80
N LEU A 7 19.09 12.05 4.12
CA LEU A 7 18.32 11.27 3.14
C LEU A 7 17.18 12.08 2.51
N ALA A 8 16.41 12.81 3.32
CA ALA A 8 15.30 13.62 2.84
C ALA A 8 15.80 14.77 1.94
N ARG A 9 16.89 15.43 2.33
CA ARG A 9 17.49 16.51 1.54
C ARG A 9 17.90 16.00 0.16
N ASP A 10 18.64 14.91 0.11
CA ASP A 10 19.14 14.34 -1.15
C ASP A 10 18.00 13.84 -2.04
N THR A 11 17.00 13.16 -1.45
CA THR A 11 15.83 12.64 -2.18
C THR A 11 14.98 13.78 -2.74
N ILE A 12 14.66 14.79 -1.93
CA ILE A 12 13.82 15.93 -2.36
C ILE A 12 14.59 16.76 -3.41
N ALA A 13 15.89 16.97 -3.22
CA ALA A 13 16.71 17.70 -4.20
C ALA A 13 16.76 16.98 -5.56
N ALA A 14 16.94 15.66 -5.56
CA ALA A 14 16.91 14.85 -6.78
C ALA A 14 15.54 14.90 -7.47
N PHE A 15 14.47 14.83 -6.69
CA PHE A 15 13.10 14.95 -7.20
C PHE A 15 12.84 16.34 -7.81
N GLU A 16 13.26 17.41 -7.14
CA GLU A 16 13.16 18.77 -7.68
C GLU A 16 13.94 18.97 -8.96
N GLN A 17 15.12 18.34 -9.06
CA GLN A 17 15.91 18.38 -10.29
C GLN A 17 15.17 17.67 -11.43
N ALA A 18 14.64 16.46 -11.21
CA ALA A 18 13.90 15.71 -12.22
C ALA A 18 12.65 16.47 -12.71
N ILE A 19 11.93 17.16 -11.80
CA ILE A 19 10.79 18.01 -12.18
C ILE A 19 11.23 19.17 -13.06
N ARG A 20 12.33 19.86 -12.71
CA ARG A 20 12.88 20.97 -13.52
C ARG A 20 13.31 20.46 -14.91
N GLU A 21 14.00 19.34 -14.99
CA GLU A 21 14.44 18.72 -16.25
C GLU A 21 13.26 18.30 -17.13
N SER A 22 12.11 17.96 -16.51
CA SER A 22 10.87 17.67 -17.23
C SER A 22 10.11 18.94 -17.69
N GLY A 23 10.65 20.13 -17.46
CA GLY A 23 10.03 21.40 -17.86
C GLY A 23 8.83 21.84 -17.02
N ILE A 24 8.63 21.23 -15.86
CA ILE A 24 7.51 21.55 -14.95
C ILE A 24 7.93 22.70 -14.02
N ALA A 25 7.24 23.83 -14.12
CA ALA A 25 7.50 25.04 -13.31
C ALA A 25 6.52 25.24 -12.13
N ALA A 26 5.77 24.20 -11.74
CA ALA A 26 4.81 24.28 -10.65
C ALA A 26 5.50 24.35 -9.27
N PRO A 27 4.87 24.98 -8.25
CA PRO A 27 5.28 24.87 -6.86
C PRO A 27 5.29 23.41 -6.40
N ARG A 28 6.24 23.05 -5.54
CA ARG A 28 6.44 21.67 -5.09
C ARG A 28 6.09 21.55 -3.61
N PHE A 29 5.22 20.60 -3.34
CA PHE A 29 4.78 20.27 -1.99
C PHE A 29 5.06 18.79 -1.70
N ILE A 30 5.33 18.49 -0.46
CA ILE A 30 5.52 17.13 0.07
C ILE A 30 4.39 16.83 1.04
N THR A 31 3.74 15.69 0.86
CA THR A 31 2.67 15.26 1.75
C THR A 31 3.20 14.88 3.12
N GLN A 32 2.41 15.17 4.14
CA GLN A 32 2.70 14.88 5.53
C GLN A 32 1.85 13.69 6.04
N ASN A 33 2.26 13.15 7.16
CA ASN A 33 1.60 11.99 7.77
C ASN A 33 0.18 12.27 8.30
N ASP A 34 -0.18 13.54 8.48
CA ASP A 34 -1.53 13.98 8.86
C ASP A 34 -2.46 14.22 7.65
N GLY A 35 -1.94 14.03 6.42
CA GLY A 35 -2.68 14.24 5.18
C GLY A 35 -2.68 15.68 4.66
N THR A 36 -1.89 16.55 5.25
CA THR A 36 -1.61 17.90 4.71
C THR A 36 -0.38 17.88 3.79
N VAL A 37 -0.06 19.03 3.20
CA VAL A 37 1.17 19.22 2.43
C VAL A 37 1.96 20.40 2.96
N ALA A 38 3.28 20.29 2.92
CA ALA A 38 4.21 21.39 3.19
C ALA A 38 5.09 21.66 1.98
N GLU A 39 5.56 22.90 1.84
CA GLU A 39 6.54 23.23 0.81
C GLU A 39 7.79 22.34 0.95
N ALA A 40 8.39 21.95 -0.19
CA ALA A 40 9.52 21.02 -0.22
C ALA A 40 10.68 21.44 0.70
N HIS A 41 10.97 22.75 0.78
CA HIS A 41 12.04 23.24 1.63
C HIS A 41 11.77 23.10 3.15
N LEU A 42 10.50 23.10 3.57
CA LEU A 42 10.12 22.83 4.96
C LEU A 42 10.19 21.34 5.27
N ALA A 43 9.74 20.51 4.33
CA ALA A 43 9.84 19.04 4.47
C ALA A 43 11.30 18.56 4.61
N MET A 44 12.26 19.21 3.92
CA MET A 44 13.69 18.92 4.10
C MET A 44 14.21 19.23 5.51
N LYS A 45 13.62 20.21 6.21
CA LYS A 45 14.02 20.57 7.59
C LYS A 45 13.39 19.64 8.64
N LEU A 46 12.19 19.18 8.37
CA LEU A 46 11.39 18.37 9.29
C LEU A 46 10.85 17.09 8.62
N PRO A 47 11.74 16.24 8.09
CA PRO A 47 11.34 15.07 7.29
C PRO A 47 10.49 14.04 8.05
N VAL A 48 10.50 14.08 9.37
CA VAL A 48 9.68 13.18 10.20
C VAL A 48 8.18 13.33 9.93
N TYR A 49 7.71 14.51 9.52
CA TYR A 49 6.31 14.73 9.19
C TYR A 49 5.90 14.10 7.84
N SER A 50 6.84 13.76 6.99
CA SER A 50 6.58 13.03 5.74
C SER A 50 6.63 11.50 5.92
N PHE A 51 6.99 11.02 7.11
CA PHE A 51 7.04 9.59 7.39
C PHE A 51 5.63 8.98 7.37
N ALA A 52 5.45 7.84 6.69
CA ALA A 52 4.16 7.18 6.47
C ALA A 52 3.09 8.01 5.69
N SER A 53 3.47 9.14 5.08
CA SER A 53 2.55 9.96 4.27
C SER A 53 1.96 9.20 3.07
N GLY A 54 2.69 8.22 2.53
CA GLY A 54 2.20 7.35 1.45
C GLY A 54 0.92 6.61 1.83
N ALA A 55 0.90 5.95 2.98
CA ALA A 55 -0.27 5.25 3.48
C ALA A 55 -1.44 6.22 3.77
N THR A 56 -1.15 7.40 4.35
CA THR A 56 -2.15 8.44 4.56
C THR A 56 -2.77 8.90 3.23
N ASN A 57 -1.95 9.11 2.20
CA ASN A 57 -2.45 9.48 0.87
C ASN A 57 -3.36 8.39 0.31
N SER A 58 -2.93 7.13 0.35
CA SER A 58 -3.74 5.99 -0.16
C SER A 58 -5.08 5.92 0.54
N MET A 59 -5.13 6.09 1.85
CA MET A 59 -6.37 6.08 2.62
C MET A 59 -7.28 7.27 2.27
N ARG A 60 -6.75 8.49 2.18
CA ARG A 60 -7.52 9.66 1.76
C ARG A 60 -8.01 9.55 0.32
N GLY A 61 -7.16 9.04 -0.57
CA GLY A 61 -7.54 8.73 -1.95
C GLY A 61 -8.65 7.68 -2.03
N ALA A 62 -8.59 6.65 -1.18
CA ALA A 62 -9.65 5.64 -1.07
C ALA A 62 -10.99 6.25 -0.64
N ALA A 63 -10.98 7.12 0.39
CA ALA A 63 -12.18 7.85 0.83
C ALA A 63 -12.75 8.71 -0.30
N TYR A 64 -11.92 9.50 -0.96
CA TYR A 64 -12.32 10.38 -2.06
C TYR A 64 -12.91 9.60 -3.25
N LEU A 65 -12.25 8.52 -3.67
CA LEU A 65 -12.67 7.72 -4.84
C LEU A 65 -13.96 6.92 -4.57
N SER A 66 -14.15 6.47 -3.32
CA SER A 66 -15.33 5.70 -2.93
C SER A 66 -16.52 6.55 -2.49
N GLY A 67 -16.26 7.78 -2.03
CA GLY A 67 -17.26 8.61 -1.35
C GLY A 67 -17.65 8.08 0.04
N ILE A 68 -16.81 7.23 0.67
CA ILE A 68 -17.07 6.63 1.97
C ILE A 68 -16.04 7.15 2.97
N ASP A 69 -16.54 7.79 4.02
CA ASP A 69 -15.71 8.44 5.02
C ASP A 69 -15.33 7.54 6.21
N ASP A 70 -16.15 6.51 6.49
CA ASP A 70 -15.95 5.58 7.60
C ASP A 70 -15.86 4.15 7.05
N ALA A 71 -14.64 3.61 6.96
CA ALA A 71 -14.34 2.29 6.42
C ALA A 71 -12.97 1.80 6.88
N MET A 72 -12.73 0.50 6.73
CA MET A 72 -11.37 -0.02 6.65
C MET A 72 -10.82 0.23 5.24
N VAL A 73 -9.52 0.43 5.13
CA VAL A 73 -8.81 0.50 3.84
C VAL A 73 -7.69 -0.52 3.83
N ALA A 74 -7.58 -1.27 2.74
CA ALA A 74 -6.44 -2.12 2.44
C ALA A 74 -5.72 -1.55 1.21
N ASP A 75 -4.56 -0.97 1.40
CA ASP A 75 -3.66 -0.54 0.32
C ASP A 75 -2.66 -1.65 0.03
N VAL A 76 -2.86 -2.33 -1.09
CA VAL A 76 -2.00 -3.45 -1.50
C VAL A 76 -1.03 -3.00 -2.56
N GLY A 77 0.22 -2.85 -2.16
CA GLY A 77 1.31 -2.46 -3.04
C GLY A 77 1.98 -3.64 -3.74
N GLY A 78 3.19 -3.39 -4.23
CA GLY A 78 4.05 -4.44 -4.80
C GLY A 78 4.73 -5.31 -3.75
N THR A 79 4.91 -4.82 -2.52
CA THR A 79 5.71 -5.46 -1.47
C THR A 79 4.91 -5.72 -0.20
N THR A 80 4.10 -4.76 0.22
CA THR A 80 3.35 -4.77 1.47
C THR A 80 1.89 -4.46 1.24
N THR A 81 1.09 -4.82 2.23
CA THR A 81 -0.29 -4.36 2.40
C THR A 81 -0.35 -3.54 3.68
N ASP A 82 -0.91 -2.35 3.57
CA ASP A 82 -1.19 -1.47 4.69
C ASP A 82 -2.69 -1.49 4.97
N ILE A 83 -3.07 -1.84 6.20
CA ILE A 83 -4.47 -1.80 6.65
C ILE A 83 -4.62 -0.74 7.72
N GLY A 84 -5.62 0.12 7.54
CA GLY A 84 -5.98 1.16 8.48
C GLY A 84 -7.48 1.44 8.47
N GLN A 85 -7.93 2.30 9.38
CA GLN A 85 -9.31 2.70 9.50
C GLN A 85 -9.48 4.18 9.20
N LEU A 86 -10.45 4.50 8.33
CA LEU A 86 -10.92 5.86 8.09
C LEU A 86 -11.98 6.26 9.13
N ARG A 87 -11.91 7.52 9.55
CA ARG A 87 -12.92 8.22 10.32
C ARG A 87 -13.13 9.60 9.74
N ALA A 88 -14.34 9.90 9.32
CA ALA A 88 -14.68 11.17 8.66
C ALA A 88 -13.73 11.52 7.48
N GLY A 89 -13.36 10.53 6.68
CA GLY A 89 -12.50 10.68 5.50
C GLY A 89 -10.99 10.80 5.79
N PHE A 90 -10.57 10.67 7.07
CA PHE A 90 -9.17 10.72 7.48
C PHE A 90 -8.72 9.41 8.11
N PRO A 91 -7.43 9.05 7.97
CA PRO A 91 -6.87 7.93 8.72
C PRO A 91 -7.03 8.14 10.22
N ARG A 92 -7.47 7.11 10.94
CA ARG A 92 -7.44 7.11 12.40
C ARG A 92 -6.01 7.29 12.88
N GLU A 93 -5.81 8.19 13.83
CA GLU A 93 -4.50 8.41 14.45
C GLU A 93 -4.19 7.34 15.50
N ALA A 94 -2.93 6.97 15.61
CA ALA A 94 -2.46 6.08 16.67
C ALA A 94 -2.59 6.77 18.03
N ASN A 95 -3.23 6.10 19.00
CA ASN A 95 -3.51 6.66 20.32
C ASN A 95 -2.30 6.68 21.28
N SER A 96 -1.15 6.20 20.85
CA SER A 96 0.02 6.02 21.69
C SER A 96 1.30 6.46 20.99
N VAL A 97 2.36 6.59 21.77
CA VAL A 97 3.71 6.78 21.27
C VAL A 97 4.04 5.67 20.28
N VAL A 98 4.28 6.05 19.03
CA VAL A 98 4.66 5.10 17.98
C VAL A 98 6.18 4.93 18.00
N GLU A 99 6.63 3.68 17.99
CA GLU A 99 8.04 3.36 17.90
C GLU A 99 8.41 3.13 16.42
N VAL A 100 9.37 3.90 15.93
CA VAL A 100 9.89 3.80 14.56
C VAL A 100 11.38 3.47 14.63
N GLY A 101 11.74 2.29 14.14
CA GLY A 101 13.15 1.85 14.15
C GLY A 101 13.79 1.83 15.55
N GLY A 102 13.06 1.44 16.59
CA GLY A 102 13.52 1.42 17.97
C GLY A 102 13.51 2.79 18.66
N VAL A 103 12.99 3.83 18.00
CA VAL A 103 12.91 5.20 18.56
C VAL A 103 11.46 5.55 18.85
N ARG A 104 11.16 5.90 20.10
CA ARG A 104 9.84 6.43 20.49
C ARG A 104 9.63 7.80 19.90
N THR A 105 8.49 7.99 19.25
CA THR A 105 8.10 9.24 18.61
C THR A 105 6.86 9.81 19.30
N LEU A 106 6.75 11.14 19.32
CA LEU A 106 5.64 11.88 19.91
C LEU A 106 4.82 12.64 18.85
N PHE A 107 5.06 12.40 17.57
CA PHE A 107 4.28 13.02 16.51
C PHE A 107 3.09 12.12 16.11
N ARG A 108 2.05 12.74 15.61
CA ARG A 108 0.86 12.04 15.14
C ARG A 108 1.21 11.18 13.95
N MET A 109 0.73 9.96 13.97
CA MET A 109 0.88 9.03 12.85
C MET A 109 -0.45 8.33 12.59
N PRO A 110 -0.73 7.96 11.35
CA PRO A 110 -1.87 7.08 11.07
C PRO A 110 -1.67 5.75 11.80
N ASP A 111 -2.77 5.24 12.35
CA ASP A 111 -2.80 3.91 12.95
C ASP A 111 -2.94 2.88 11.84
N LEU A 112 -1.84 2.21 11.54
CA LEU A 112 -1.70 1.28 10.41
C LEU A 112 -1.07 -0.02 10.85
N PHE A 113 -1.50 -1.09 10.22
CA PHE A 113 -0.84 -2.39 10.29
C PHE A 113 -0.31 -2.76 8.91
N SER A 114 1.03 -2.82 8.80
CA SER A 114 1.73 -3.23 7.59
C SER A 114 2.22 -4.66 7.67
N PHE A 115 2.00 -5.45 6.62
CA PHE A 115 2.51 -6.82 6.53
C PHE A 115 2.96 -7.17 5.11
N GLY A 116 3.82 -8.21 5.02
CA GLY A 116 4.50 -8.58 3.79
C GLY A 116 3.65 -9.37 2.79
N LEU A 117 2.58 -8.74 2.30
CA LEU A 117 1.73 -9.24 1.22
C LEU A 117 1.62 -8.15 0.14
N GLY A 118 2.03 -8.44 -1.09
CA GLY A 118 1.92 -7.52 -2.22
C GLY A 118 2.10 -8.27 -3.54
N GLY A 119 1.96 -7.58 -4.66
CA GLY A 119 2.04 -8.21 -6.00
C GLY A 119 3.37 -8.91 -6.29
N GLY A 120 4.48 -8.44 -5.70
CA GLY A 120 5.81 -9.04 -5.83
C GLY A 120 6.19 -9.98 -4.71
N SER A 121 5.30 -10.30 -3.77
CA SER A 121 5.63 -11.21 -2.66
C SER A 121 5.98 -12.61 -3.17
N HIS A 122 7.08 -13.16 -2.64
CA HIS A 122 7.49 -14.52 -2.94
C HIS A 122 6.43 -15.52 -2.49
N VAL A 123 6.15 -16.49 -3.33
CA VAL A 123 5.27 -17.63 -3.01
C VAL A 123 6.11 -18.89 -2.86
N ARG A 124 5.93 -19.60 -1.76
CA ARG A 124 6.42 -20.95 -1.54
C ARG A 124 5.23 -21.90 -1.56
N LEU A 125 5.35 -23.02 -2.24
CA LEU A 125 4.26 -23.99 -2.37
C LEU A 125 4.34 -25.13 -1.35
N ASP A 126 5.53 -25.41 -0.84
CA ASP A 126 5.77 -26.45 0.18
C ASP A 126 6.91 -26.04 1.14
N PRO A 127 6.62 -25.74 2.42
CA PRO A 127 5.28 -25.46 2.93
C PRO A 127 4.69 -24.18 2.32
N LEU A 128 3.36 -24.14 2.17
CA LEU A 128 2.70 -22.98 1.61
C LEU A 128 2.98 -21.73 2.45
N GLY A 129 3.34 -20.65 1.79
CA GLY A 129 3.60 -19.37 2.43
C GLY A 129 3.79 -18.25 1.43
N ILE A 130 3.40 -17.02 1.82
CA ILE A 130 3.53 -15.79 1.04
C ILE A 130 4.41 -14.82 1.83
N GLY A 131 5.38 -14.19 1.15
CA GLY A 131 6.25 -13.20 1.73
C GLY A 131 7.08 -13.70 2.94
N PRO A 132 7.54 -12.81 3.83
CA PRO A 132 7.53 -11.34 3.69
C PRO A 132 8.51 -10.81 2.63
N VAL A 133 9.38 -11.67 2.09
CA VAL A 133 10.32 -11.30 1.01
C VAL A 133 9.53 -11.00 -0.27
N SER A 134 9.94 -9.97 -0.99
CA SER A 134 9.32 -9.54 -2.24
C SER A 134 10.38 -9.15 -3.27
N VAL A 135 10.10 -9.35 -4.55
CA VAL A 135 10.92 -8.83 -5.65
C VAL A 135 10.77 -7.31 -5.81
N GLY A 136 9.73 -6.72 -5.24
CA GLY A 136 9.49 -5.28 -5.30
C GLY A 136 9.46 -4.74 -6.73
N TYR A 137 10.20 -3.67 -6.99
CA TYR A 137 10.29 -3.03 -8.31
C TYR A 137 10.97 -3.91 -9.39
N ARG A 138 11.63 -5.01 -8.97
CA ARG A 138 12.25 -5.98 -9.88
C ARG A 138 11.26 -7.02 -10.43
N LEU A 139 9.95 -6.84 -10.19
CA LEU A 139 8.93 -7.75 -10.72
C LEU A 139 9.11 -8.07 -12.22
N PRO A 140 9.38 -7.07 -13.11
CA PRO A 140 9.57 -7.34 -14.54
C PRO A 140 10.84 -8.13 -14.90
N GLN A 141 11.80 -8.26 -13.99
CA GLN A 141 13.04 -9.01 -14.20
C GLN A 141 13.00 -10.37 -13.51
N ASP A 142 12.45 -10.43 -12.31
CA ASP A 142 12.63 -11.57 -11.42
C ASP A 142 11.43 -12.56 -11.43
N ALA A 143 10.20 -12.09 -11.76
CA ALA A 143 9.02 -12.94 -11.73
C ALA A 143 8.94 -13.87 -12.97
N ILE A 144 8.39 -15.08 -12.77
CA ILE A 144 8.33 -16.14 -13.80
C ILE A 144 7.59 -15.68 -15.05
N ALA A 145 6.47 -15.00 -14.91
CA ALA A 145 5.68 -14.52 -16.04
C ALA A 145 6.42 -13.50 -16.92
N PHE A 146 7.50 -12.91 -16.43
CA PHE A 146 8.35 -11.99 -17.17
C PHE A 146 9.69 -12.60 -17.61
N GLY A 147 9.90 -13.90 -17.34
CA GLY A 147 11.09 -14.63 -17.74
C GLY A 147 12.13 -14.81 -16.64
N GLY A 148 11.84 -14.35 -15.43
CA GLY A 148 12.63 -14.61 -14.24
C GLY A 148 12.43 -16.02 -13.68
N ALA A 149 12.92 -16.25 -12.46
CA ALA A 149 12.88 -17.55 -11.81
C ALA A 149 12.09 -17.53 -10.47
N GLN A 150 11.65 -16.36 -10.03
CA GLN A 150 10.98 -16.21 -8.73
C GLN A 150 9.47 -16.31 -8.87
N LEU A 151 8.85 -17.28 -8.18
CA LEU A 151 7.39 -17.36 -8.10
C LEU A 151 6.87 -16.25 -7.18
N THR A 152 5.94 -15.43 -7.71
CA THR A 152 5.32 -14.30 -7.02
C THR A 152 3.80 -14.40 -7.00
N THR A 153 3.16 -13.60 -6.17
CA THR A 153 1.69 -13.48 -6.15
C THR A 153 1.13 -12.95 -7.47
N SER A 154 1.88 -12.11 -8.19
CA SER A 154 1.52 -11.70 -9.55
C SER A 154 1.51 -12.87 -10.53
N ASP A 155 2.46 -13.79 -10.45
CA ASP A 155 2.47 -14.99 -11.29
C ASP A 155 1.24 -15.86 -11.06
N ILE A 156 0.82 -16.00 -9.80
CA ILE A 156 -0.42 -16.70 -9.43
C ILE A 156 -1.65 -16.01 -10.05
N ALA A 157 -1.72 -14.69 -9.98
CA ALA A 157 -2.82 -13.93 -10.55
C ALA A 157 -2.86 -13.98 -12.09
N ILE A 158 -1.69 -14.00 -12.75
CA ILE A 158 -1.55 -14.18 -14.19
C ILE A 158 -1.98 -15.58 -14.60
N ALA A 159 -1.55 -16.62 -13.90
CA ALA A 159 -1.95 -18.00 -14.13
C ALA A 159 -3.48 -18.18 -14.00
N ALA A 160 -4.08 -17.58 -12.97
CA ALA A 160 -5.52 -17.55 -12.75
C ALA A 160 -6.30 -16.71 -13.77
N GLY A 161 -5.61 -15.91 -14.61
CA GLY A 161 -6.26 -15.03 -15.60
C GLY A 161 -6.83 -13.74 -15.03
N ILE A 162 -6.42 -13.35 -13.80
CA ILE A 162 -6.87 -12.13 -13.11
C ILE A 162 -6.09 -10.92 -13.59
N LEU A 163 -4.77 -11.07 -13.77
CA LEU A 163 -3.91 -9.98 -14.26
C LEU A 163 -3.55 -10.19 -15.74
N PRO A 164 -3.86 -9.20 -16.62
CA PRO A 164 -3.55 -9.27 -18.05
C PRO A 164 -2.16 -8.67 -18.36
N ILE A 165 -1.13 -9.07 -17.61
CA ILE A 165 0.26 -8.62 -17.78
C ILE A 165 1.19 -9.82 -17.89
N GLY A 166 2.42 -9.62 -18.39
CA GLY A 166 3.41 -10.68 -18.57
C GLY A 166 2.98 -11.74 -19.57
N ASP A 167 3.71 -12.87 -19.58
CA ASP A 167 3.46 -14.01 -20.46
C ASP A 167 2.81 -15.16 -19.68
N ARG A 168 1.51 -15.36 -19.87
CA ARG A 168 0.74 -16.42 -19.21
C ARG A 168 1.25 -17.82 -19.54
N ALA A 169 1.86 -18.01 -20.69
CA ALA A 169 2.40 -19.33 -21.08
C ALA A 169 3.51 -19.79 -20.13
N ARG A 170 4.29 -18.88 -19.57
CA ARG A 170 5.37 -19.17 -18.62
C ARG A 170 4.88 -19.71 -17.28
N VAL A 171 3.66 -19.38 -16.91
CA VAL A 171 3.02 -19.79 -15.64
C VAL A 171 1.91 -20.84 -15.86
N ALA A 172 1.77 -21.40 -17.06
CA ALA A 172 0.75 -22.39 -17.40
C ALA A 172 0.85 -23.72 -16.61
N HIS A 173 2.01 -23.97 -15.98
CA HIS A 173 2.21 -25.11 -15.10
C HIS A 173 1.55 -24.97 -13.71
N LEU A 174 1.11 -23.76 -13.36
CA LEU A 174 0.38 -23.49 -12.12
C LEU A 174 -1.10 -23.80 -12.34
N ASP A 175 -1.55 -24.91 -11.78
CA ASP A 175 -2.93 -25.34 -11.90
C ASP A 175 -3.90 -24.49 -11.05
N SER A 176 -5.18 -24.64 -11.31
CA SER A 176 -6.23 -23.88 -10.61
C SER A 176 -6.28 -24.15 -9.11
N ASN A 177 -5.93 -25.36 -8.67
CA ASN A 177 -5.88 -25.72 -7.25
C ASN A 177 -4.73 -25.00 -6.54
N THR A 178 -3.55 -24.95 -7.16
CA THR A 178 -2.39 -24.21 -6.65
C THR A 178 -2.73 -22.71 -6.50
N CYS A 179 -3.33 -22.13 -7.54
CA CYS A 179 -3.75 -20.72 -7.49
C CYS A 179 -4.77 -20.47 -6.35
N ALA A 180 -5.78 -21.33 -6.23
CA ALA A 180 -6.80 -21.22 -5.19
C ALA A 180 -6.20 -21.30 -3.77
N ARG A 181 -5.25 -22.20 -3.53
CA ARG A 181 -4.55 -22.33 -2.25
C ARG A 181 -3.78 -21.06 -1.89
N VAL A 182 -3.09 -20.45 -2.85
CA VAL A 182 -2.34 -19.21 -2.61
C VAL A 182 -3.28 -18.05 -2.33
N PHE A 183 -4.38 -17.93 -3.08
CA PHE A 183 -5.39 -16.88 -2.80
C PHE A 183 -6.08 -17.09 -1.45
N ALA A 184 -6.33 -18.33 -1.04
CA ALA A 184 -6.88 -18.62 0.28
C ALA A 184 -5.92 -18.21 1.40
N GLU A 185 -4.62 -18.41 1.22
CA GLU A 185 -3.61 -17.97 2.19
C GLU A 185 -3.53 -16.43 2.24
N ALA A 186 -3.54 -15.74 1.09
CA ALA A 186 -3.62 -14.29 1.04
C ALA A 186 -4.87 -13.77 1.75
N ALA A 187 -6.03 -14.39 1.50
CA ALA A 187 -7.29 -14.05 2.15
C ALA A 187 -7.23 -14.19 3.68
N ARG A 188 -6.61 -15.27 4.18
CA ARG A 188 -6.40 -15.49 5.61
C ARG A 188 -5.53 -14.37 6.22
N MET A 189 -4.41 -14.02 5.57
CA MET A 189 -3.53 -12.94 6.02
C MET A 189 -4.27 -11.59 6.11
N VAL A 190 -5.11 -11.31 5.13
CA VAL A 190 -5.93 -10.07 5.10
C VAL A 190 -6.97 -10.10 6.21
N ALA A 191 -7.71 -11.20 6.37
CA ALA A 191 -8.75 -11.33 7.41
C ALA A 191 -8.18 -11.13 8.82
N GLU A 192 -7.06 -11.77 9.14
CA GLU A 192 -6.37 -11.60 10.43
C GLU A 192 -5.91 -10.17 10.67
N SER A 193 -5.47 -9.49 9.60
CA SER A 193 -5.00 -8.10 9.68
C SER A 193 -6.16 -7.12 9.85
N VAL A 194 -7.29 -7.37 9.18
CA VAL A 194 -8.54 -6.59 9.36
C VAL A 194 -9.06 -6.75 10.79
N ASP A 195 -9.17 -7.98 11.30
CA ASP A 195 -9.63 -8.24 12.66
C ASP A 195 -8.76 -7.53 13.69
N ARG A 196 -7.45 -7.56 13.52
CA ARG A 196 -6.49 -6.87 14.39
C ARG A 196 -6.70 -5.35 14.41
N MET A 197 -7.10 -4.75 13.29
CA MET A 197 -7.22 -3.28 13.14
C MET A 197 -8.63 -2.76 13.41
N LYS A 198 -9.63 -3.60 13.43
CA LYS A 198 -11.00 -3.22 13.77
C LYS A 198 -11.08 -2.74 15.20
N THR A 199 -11.86 -1.68 15.39
CA THR A 199 -12.17 -1.14 16.73
C THR A 199 -13.62 -1.41 17.17
N GLU A 200 -14.41 -1.98 16.28
CA GLU A 200 -15.84 -2.27 16.48
C GLU A 200 -16.10 -3.76 16.31
N ALA A 201 -17.03 -4.29 17.11
CA ALA A 201 -17.41 -5.70 17.03
C ALA A 201 -18.22 -6.05 15.77
N GLY A 202 -18.88 -5.04 15.15
CA GLY A 202 -19.70 -5.22 13.93
C GLY A 202 -18.87 -5.35 12.66
N ASP A 203 -19.52 -5.80 11.59
CA ASP A 203 -18.92 -5.82 10.27
C ASP A 203 -18.77 -4.40 9.73
N VAL A 204 -17.62 -4.13 9.13
CA VAL A 204 -17.28 -2.81 8.57
C VAL A 204 -16.97 -2.92 7.07
N PRO A 205 -17.25 -1.90 6.25
CA PRO A 205 -16.83 -1.91 4.84
C PRO A 205 -15.31 -1.85 4.72
N LEU A 206 -14.75 -2.51 3.71
CA LEU A 206 -13.33 -2.50 3.36
C LEU A 206 -13.15 -1.95 1.94
N ILE A 207 -12.42 -0.87 1.79
CA ILE A 207 -12.04 -0.31 0.49
C ILE A 207 -10.68 -0.90 0.12
N ALA A 208 -10.62 -1.61 -1.01
CA ALA A 208 -9.39 -2.20 -1.54
C ALA A 208 -8.78 -1.27 -2.61
N VAL A 209 -7.56 -0.81 -2.39
CA VAL A 209 -6.79 0.06 -3.29
C VAL A 209 -5.37 -0.48 -3.50
N GLY A 210 -4.63 0.17 -4.37
CA GLY A 210 -3.27 -0.22 -4.75
C GLY A 210 -3.22 -1.22 -5.91
N GLY A 211 -2.08 -1.31 -6.57
CA GLY A 211 -1.88 -2.19 -7.72
C GLY A 211 -1.98 -3.69 -7.42
N GLY A 212 -1.85 -4.08 -6.16
CA GLY A 212 -2.00 -5.45 -5.67
C GLY A 212 -3.40 -5.79 -5.14
N ALA A 213 -4.40 -4.91 -5.29
CA ALA A 213 -5.75 -5.10 -4.76
C ALA A 213 -6.46 -6.38 -5.26
N PHE A 214 -5.95 -7.01 -6.32
CA PHE A 214 -6.41 -8.33 -6.79
C PHE A 214 -6.20 -9.46 -5.75
N LEU A 215 -5.35 -9.25 -4.75
CA LEU A 215 -5.11 -10.19 -3.66
C LEU A 215 -6.20 -10.14 -2.56
N ILE A 216 -7.01 -9.09 -2.56
CA ILE A 216 -8.12 -8.95 -1.60
C ILE A 216 -9.29 -9.80 -2.10
N PRO A 217 -9.82 -10.76 -1.33
CA PRO A 217 -10.98 -11.55 -1.73
C PRO A 217 -12.26 -10.70 -1.70
N ASP A 218 -13.32 -11.19 -2.36
CA ASP A 218 -14.62 -10.49 -2.39
C ASP A 218 -15.38 -10.61 -1.06
N GLN A 219 -15.06 -11.62 -0.26
CA GLN A 219 -15.65 -11.85 1.05
C GLN A 219 -14.57 -12.07 2.10
N ILE A 220 -14.68 -11.38 3.21
CA ILE A 220 -13.76 -11.46 4.35
C ILE A 220 -14.60 -11.49 5.62
N GLU A 221 -14.27 -12.37 6.54
CA GLU A 221 -14.92 -12.41 7.85
C GLU A 221 -14.76 -11.07 8.58
N GLY A 222 -15.85 -10.56 9.14
CA GLY A 222 -15.88 -9.26 9.82
C GLY A 222 -15.89 -8.04 8.90
N VAL A 223 -16.08 -8.25 7.59
CA VAL A 223 -16.23 -7.21 6.57
C VAL A 223 -17.63 -7.29 5.96
N SER A 224 -18.39 -6.19 6.00
CA SER A 224 -19.75 -6.14 5.45
C SER A 224 -19.77 -6.22 3.92
N GLN A 225 -18.79 -5.59 3.28
CA GLN A 225 -18.54 -5.65 1.85
C GLN A 225 -17.12 -5.21 1.49
N VAL A 226 -16.55 -5.79 0.43
CA VAL A 226 -15.30 -5.33 -0.17
C VAL A 226 -15.62 -4.41 -1.35
N ILE A 227 -15.09 -3.20 -1.30
CA ILE A 227 -15.36 -2.13 -2.27
C ILE A 227 -14.10 -1.91 -3.11
N ARG A 228 -14.22 -2.09 -4.42
CA ARG A 228 -13.17 -1.75 -5.39
C ARG A 228 -13.59 -0.53 -6.16
N VAL A 229 -12.74 0.49 -6.13
CA VAL A 229 -13.04 1.77 -6.77
C VAL A 229 -12.30 1.88 -8.10
N LYS A 230 -12.91 2.58 -9.05
CA LYS A 230 -12.22 2.95 -10.28
C LYS A 230 -11.02 3.81 -9.94
N HIS A 231 -9.86 3.53 -10.55
CA HIS A 231 -8.59 4.20 -10.25
C HIS A 231 -8.07 3.97 -8.83
N GLY A 232 -8.49 2.89 -8.17
CA GLY A 232 -7.97 2.50 -6.86
C GLY A 232 -6.47 2.20 -6.86
N ASP A 233 -5.92 1.79 -8.00
CA ASP A 233 -4.48 1.62 -8.22
C ASP A 233 -3.68 2.93 -8.13
N CYS A 234 -4.35 4.08 -8.33
CA CYS A 234 -3.78 5.41 -8.21
C CYS A 234 -4.21 6.15 -6.92
N ALA A 235 -4.82 5.47 -5.94
CA ALA A 235 -5.36 6.09 -4.73
C ALA A 235 -4.32 6.97 -4.01
N ASN A 236 -3.07 6.54 -3.94
CA ASN A 236 -1.97 7.33 -3.35
C ASN A 236 -1.80 8.69 -4.06
N ALA A 237 -1.73 8.69 -5.38
CA ALA A 237 -1.59 9.93 -6.16
C ALA A 237 -2.83 10.83 -6.03
N VAL A 238 -4.02 10.24 -5.99
CA VAL A 238 -5.27 10.98 -5.77
C VAL A 238 -5.28 11.63 -4.40
N GLY A 239 -4.91 10.91 -3.34
CA GLY A 239 -4.82 11.44 -1.98
C GLY A 239 -3.81 12.58 -1.86
N ALA A 240 -2.65 12.45 -2.51
CA ALA A 240 -1.67 13.52 -2.57
C ALA A 240 -2.21 14.77 -3.30
N ALA A 241 -2.97 14.58 -4.39
CA ALA A 241 -3.51 15.67 -5.20
C ALA A 241 -4.62 16.47 -4.49
N ILE A 242 -5.38 15.82 -3.58
CA ILE A 242 -6.45 16.48 -2.80
C ILE A 242 -5.99 17.00 -1.44
N ALA A 243 -4.71 16.81 -1.10
CA ALA A 243 -4.16 17.25 0.18
C ALA A 243 -4.15 18.80 0.28
N GLN A 244 -4.42 19.29 1.47
CA GLN A 244 -4.50 20.73 1.73
C GLN A 244 -3.17 21.24 2.28
N VAL A 245 -2.81 22.47 1.92
CA VAL A 245 -1.64 23.15 2.49
C VAL A 245 -1.90 23.45 3.96
N SER A 246 -0.98 23.04 4.83
CA SER A 246 -1.01 23.30 6.28
C SER A 246 -0.43 24.68 6.61
#